data_7f9916205d7546d3cfe4fe13eeadf9fa
#
_entry.id   7f9916205d7546d3cfe4fe13eeadf9fa
#
_cell.length_a   1.000
_cell.length_b   1.000
_cell.length_c   1.000
_cell.angle_alpha   90.00
_cell.angle_beta   90.00
_cell.angle_gamma   90.00
#
_symmetry.space_group_name_H-M   'P 1'
#
loop_
_entity.id
_entity.type
_entity.pdbx_description
1 polymer ?
#
loop_
_entity_poly.entity_id
_entity_poly.type
_entity_poly.pdbx_seq_one_letter_code
_entity_poly.pdbx_strand_id
1 'polypeptide(L)'
;ELVESRRENMAEWTREERYQRIEDADENTLEQLKQQVEASPYRQTFHIQPETGLLNDPNGLIYFDGSYYVSHQWFPLGAVHGLKYWFNYKSEDLVHFEPQGPILEPDTKYDSHGVYSGSAFEYQGHLYYMYTGNHRDQHWHRFSTQMIARMKDDGTIEKFPKPVIQAQPAGYTSHFKDPKVFKKNGQLCAILGAQTDTEFGRLLLYSSKDIVNWHFEGEIKTQLTEFGYMWECPDYFEIDRHDVILFCPQGIQAENERYRNIYQSGYM
;
A
#
# COMPACT_ATOMS: atom_id res chain seq x y z
N GLU A 1 -14.96 -30.26 14.93
CA GLU A 1 -16.20 -30.40 14.10
C GLU A 1 -16.81 -29.05 13.73
N LEU A 2 -16.97 -28.07 14.64
CA LEU A 2 -17.53 -26.74 14.31
C LEU A 2 -16.58 -25.84 13.50
N VAL A 3 -15.29 -26.07 13.53
CA VAL A 3 -14.28 -25.32 12.76
C VAL A 3 -14.07 -25.94 11.38
N GLU A 4 -14.22 -27.24 11.24
CA GLU A 4 -14.15 -27.92 9.94
C GLU A 4 -15.38 -27.67 9.08
N SER A 5 -16.59 -27.64 9.67
CA SER A 5 -17.81 -27.36 8.91
C SER A 5 -17.92 -25.93 8.36
N ARG A 6 -17.12 -24.97 8.88
CA ARG A 6 -17.04 -23.62 8.35
C ARG A 6 -16.05 -23.45 7.20
N ARG A 7 -15.13 -24.38 6.99
CA ARG A 7 -14.24 -24.38 5.82
C ARG A 7 -14.90 -24.86 4.53
N GLU A 8 -15.97 -25.64 4.62
CA GLU A 8 -16.67 -26.21 3.46
C GLU A 8 -17.57 -25.20 2.71
N ASN A 9 -17.77 -23.97 3.22
CA ASN A 9 -18.65 -22.96 2.61
C ASN A 9 -17.99 -21.62 2.28
N MET A 10 -16.67 -21.51 2.30
CA MET A 10 -16.01 -20.34 1.72
C MET A 10 -15.84 -20.57 0.22
N ALA A 11 -16.66 -19.92 -0.60
CA ALA A 11 -16.48 -19.92 -2.04
C ALA A 11 -15.03 -19.62 -2.38
N GLU A 12 -14.36 -20.52 -3.08
CA GLU A 12 -13.01 -20.26 -3.57
C GLU A 12 -13.12 -19.21 -4.68
N TRP A 13 -12.59 -18.03 -4.39
CA TRP A 13 -12.51 -16.95 -5.37
C TRP A 13 -11.56 -17.33 -6.50
N THR A 14 -12.05 -17.34 -7.71
CA THR A 14 -11.22 -17.52 -8.90
C THR A 14 -10.28 -16.32 -9.10
N ARG A 15 -9.31 -16.47 -9.98
CA ARG A 15 -8.43 -15.36 -10.35
C ARG A 15 -9.22 -14.23 -11.01
N GLU A 16 -10.12 -14.56 -11.91
CA GLU A 16 -10.98 -13.63 -12.63
C GLU A 16 -11.82 -12.80 -11.67
N GLU A 17 -12.47 -13.42 -10.71
CA GLU A 17 -13.24 -12.73 -9.67
C GLU A 17 -12.38 -11.82 -8.80
N ARG A 18 -11.16 -12.26 -8.42
CA ARG A 18 -10.24 -11.43 -7.61
C ARG A 18 -9.68 -10.23 -8.37
N TYR A 19 -9.60 -10.29 -9.69
CA TYR A 19 -9.08 -9.20 -10.52
C TYR A 19 -10.16 -8.51 -11.34
N GLN A 20 -11.44 -8.75 -11.01
CA GLN A 20 -12.56 -8.03 -11.58
C GLN A 20 -12.51 -6.56 -11.15
N ARG A 21 -12.72 -5.67 -12.10
CA ARG A 21 -12.85 -4.23 -11.85
C ARG A 21 -14.23 -3.89 -11.34
N ILE A 22 -14.37 -2.76 -10.66
CA ILE A 22 -15.67 -2.25 -10.21
C ILE A 22 -16.60 -2.04 -11.40
N GLU A 23 -16.08 -1.49 -12.51
CA GLU A 23 -16.83 -1.15 -13.71
C GLU A 23 -17.34 -2.39 -14.47
N ASP A 24 -16.69 -3.54 -14.26
CA ASP A 24 -17.08 -4.83 -14.87
C ASP A 24 -18.03 -5.65 -13.98
N ALA A 25 -18.31 -5.18 -12.76
CA ALA A 25 -19.25 -5.82 -11.85
C ALA A 25 -20.70 -5.47 -12.23
N ASP A 26 -21.67 -6.31 -11.80
CA ASP A 26 -23.08 -5.98 -11.92
C ASP A 26 -23.40 -4.66 -11.20
N GLU A 27 -24.20 -3.80 -11.80
CA GLU A 27 -24.53 -2.45 -11.30
C GLU A 27 -25.02 -2.43 -9.84
N ASN A 28 -25.68 -3.50 -9.40
CA ASN A 28 -26.22 -3.60 -8.06
C ASN A 28 -25.25 -4.26 -7.06
N THR A 29 -24.12 -4.81 -7.51
CA THR A 29 -23.25 -5.62 -6.66
C THR A 29 -22.72 -4.83 -5.47
N LEU A 30 -22.16 -3.66 -5.69
CA LEU A 30 -21.62 -2.82 -4.62
C LEU A 30 -22.70 -2.34 -3.65
N GLU A 31 -23.86 -1.95 -4.17
CA GLU A 31 -24.97 -1.51 -3.32
C GLU A 31 -25.50 -2.64 -2.44
N GLN A 32 -25.64 -3.85 -2.97
CA GLN A 32 -26.04 -5.02 -2.18
C GLN A 32 -25.01 -5.38 -1.12
N LEU A 33 -23.71 -5.35 -1.45
CA LEU A 33 -22.62 -5.56 -0.50
C LEU A 33 -22.64 -4.51 0.60
N LYS A 34 -22.83 -3.23 0.26
CA LYS A 34 -22.93 -2.13 1.21
C LYS A 34 -24.09 -2.34 2.19
N GLN A 35 -25.27 -2.66 1.70
CA GLN A 35 -26.42 -2.97 2.55
C GLN A 35 -26.16 -4.15 3.49
N GLN A 36 -25.47 -5.21 3.02
CA GLN A 36 -25.08 -6.34 3.87
C GLN A 36 -24.08 -5.93 4.96
N VAL A 37 -23.09 -5.10 4.62
CA VAL A 37 -22.08 -4.59 5.58
C VAL A 37 -22.75 -3.68 6.61
N GLU A 38 -23.63 -2.77 6.19
CA GLU A 38 -24.35 -1.86 7.09
C GLU A 38 -25.28 -2.60 8.06
N ALA A 39 -25.91 -3.68 7.61
CA ALA A 39 -26.77 -4.52 8.44
C ALA A 39 -25.98 -5.46 9.40
N SER A 40 -24.66 -5.52 9.29
CA SER A 40 -23.84 -6.43 10.09
C SER A 40 -23.82 -6.02 11.57
N PRO A 41 -24.09 -6.94 12.50
CA PRO A 41 -23.98 -6.66 13.95
C PRO A 41 -22.53 -6.46 14.40
N TYR A 42 -21.54 -6.75 13.56
CA TYR A 42 -20.10 -6.59 13.84
C TYR A 42 -19.54 -5.25 13.36
N ARG A 43 -20.37 -4.39 12.77
CA ARG A 43 -19.95 -3.04 12.37
C ARG A 43 -19.51 -2.25 13.61
N GLN A 44 -18.31 -1.70 13.56
CA GLN A 44 -17.76 -0.91 14.66
C GLN A 44 -18.24 0.55 14.59
N THR A 45 -18.18 1.26 15.72
CA THR A 45 -18.81 2.58 15.86
C THR A 45 -17.89 3.73 15.43
N PHE A 46 -16.58 3.61 15.64
CA PHE A 46 -15.64 4.73 15.47
C PHE A 46 -14.34 4.38 14.73
N HIS A 47 -14.22 3.18 14.23
CA HIS A 47 -13.05 2.78 13.43
C HIS A 47 -13.26 3.13 11.95
N ILE A 48 -12.16 3.45 11.24
CA ILE A 48 -12.15 3.41 9.78
C ILE A 48 -12.40 1.97 9.35
N GLN A 49 -13.42 1.76 8.55
CA GLN A 49 -13.85 0.46 8.07
C GLN A 49 -14.19 0.58 6.59
N PRO A 50 -13.96 -0.45 5.77
CA PRO A 50 -14.33 -0.37 4.36
C PRO A 50 -15.85 -0.30 4.21
N GLU A 51 -16.33 0.38 3.21
CA GLU A 51 -17.76 0.37 2.87
C GLU A 51 -18.21 -1.03 2.42
N THR A 52 -17.34 -1.71 1.69
CA THR A 52 -17.51 -3.10 1.25
C THR A 52 -16.17 -3.82 1.22
N GLY A 53 -16.18 -5.12 1.14
CA GLY A 53 -15.02 -5.95 0.83
C GLY A 53 -13.89 -5.92 1.84
N LEU A 54 -12.65 -5.82 1.37
CA LEU A 54 -11.44 -5.91 2.17
C LEU A 54 -10.73 -4.57 2.30
N LEU A 55 -10.49 -4.15 3.53
CA LEU A 55 -9.51 -3.13 3.90
C LEU A 55 -8.21 -3.81 4.32
N ASN A 56 -7.09 -3.38 3.74
CA ASN A 56 -5.74 -3.71 4.23
C ASN A 56 -4.83 -2.48 4.06
N ASP A 57 -3.60 -2.55 4.48
CA ASP A 57 -2.54 -1.55 4.39
C ASP A 57 -3.00 -0.08 4.41
N PRO A 58 -2.95 0.61 5.55
CA PRO A 58 -3.10 2.07 5.59
C PRO A 58 -2.04 2.74 4.71
N ASN A 59 -2.45 3.74 3.95
CA ASN A 59 -1.63 4.41 2.94
C ASN A 59 -1.85 5.92 2.95
N GLY A 60 -0.94 6.67 2.38
CA GLY A 60 -1.13 8.07 2.07
C GLY A 60 -1.46 8.96 3.27
N LEU A 61 -0.98 8.58 4.47
CA LEU A 61 -1.22 9.34 5.70
C LEU A 61 -0.47 10.65 5.66
N ILE A 62 -1.21 11.77 5.76
CA ILE A 62 -0.61 13.11 5.76
C ILE A 62 -1.56 14.13 6.40
N TYR A 63 -0.98 15.16 7.03
CA TYR A 63 -1.67 16.40 7.34
C TYR A 63 -1.34 17.42 6.26
N PHE A 64 -2.34 17.91 5.57
CA PHE A 64 -2.18 18.86 4.47
C PHE A 64 -3.38 19.82 4.41
N ASP A 65 -3.11 21.10 4.26
CA ASP A 65 -4.12 22.17 4.14
C ASP A 65 -5.24 22.08 5.18
N GLY A 66 -4.85 21.98 6.48
CA GLY A 66 -5.79 21.96 7.60
C GLY A 66 -6.53 20.64 7.85
N SER A 67 -6.22 19.58 7.09
CA SER A 67 -6.91 18.30 7.21
C SER A 67 -5.93 17.11 7.23
N TYR A 68 -6.35 16.05 7.91
CA TYR A 68 -5.69 14.75 7.88
C TYR A 68 -6.29 13.90 6.78
N TYR A 69 -5.45 13.32 5.95
CA TYR A 69 -5.83 12.35 4.93
C TYR A 69 -5.33 10.97 5.33
N VAL A 70 -6.20 9.98 5.23
CA VAL A 70 -5.88 8.58 5.49
C VAL A 70 -6.49 7.74 4.38
N SER A 71 -5.66 7.05 3.64
CA SER A 71 -6.12 6.08 2.65
C SER A 71 -5.82 4.66 3.13
N HIS A 72 -6.41 3.69 2.48
CA HIS A 72 -6.08 2.28 2.64
C HIS A 72 -6.22 1.54 1.31
N GLN A 73 -5.52 0.42 1.17
CA GLN A 73 -5.83 -0.51 0.09
C GLN A 73 -7.25 -1.05 0.27
N TRP A 74 -7.97 -1.17 -0.83
CA TRP A 74 -9.36 -1.63 -0.84
C TRP A 74 -9.59 -2.60 -2.00
N PHE A 75 -10.15 -3.77 -1.71
CA PHE A 75 -10.78 -4.62 -2.70
C PHE A 75 -12.29 -4.60 -2.48
N PRO A 76 -13.07 -3.95 -3.35
CA PRO A 76 -14.49 -3.64 -3.08
C PRO A 76 -15.43 -4.84 -3.15
N LEU A 77 -15.12 -5.84 -3.97
CA LEU A 77 -16.07 -6.89 -4.35
C LEU A 77 -16.13 -8.08 -3.37
N GLY A 78 -15.23 -8.14 -2.39
CA GLY A 78 -15.26 -9.22 -1.41
C GLY A 78 -14.17 -9.13 -0.33
N ALA A 79 -14.37 -9.86 0.76
CA ALA A 79 -13.46 -9.88 1.91
C ALA A 79 -12.24 -10.79 1.66
N VAL A 80 -11.61 -10.66 0.49
CA VAL A 80 -10.40 -11.41 0.09
C VAL A 80 -9.40 -10.47 -0.58
N HIS A 81 -8.13 -10.87 -0.64
CA HIS A 81 -7.15 -10.12 -1.43
C HIS A 81 -7.46 -10.25 -2.92
N GLY A 82 -7.71 -9.12 -3.56
CA GLY A 82 -8.01 -8.99 -4.98
C GLY A 82 -7.40 -7.74 -5.58
N LEU A 83 -8.00 -7.21 -6.64
CA LEU A 83 -7.58 -5.99 -7.32
C LEU A 83 -7.65 -4.78 -6.36
N LYS A 84 -6.52 -4.13 -6.14
CA LYS A 84 -6.41 -3.08 -5.14
C LYS A 84 -6.67 -1.71 -5.73
N TYR A 85 -7.55 -0.97 -5.05
CA TYR A 85 -7.77 0.46 -5.14
C TYR A 85 -7.23 1.13 -3.89
N TRP A 86 -7.11 2.47 -3.85
CA TRP A 86 -6.99 3.22 -2.61
C TRP A 86 -8.29 3.96 -2.34
N PHE A 87 -8.87 3.72 -1.18
CA PHE A 87 -10.01 4.44 -0.65
C PHE A 87 -9.54 5.45 0.38
N ASN A 88 -10.03 6.69 0.32
CA ASN A 88 -9.55 7.79 1.13
C ASN A 88 -10.59 8.28 2.15
N TYR A 89 -10.08 8.72 3.27
CA TYR A 89 -10.82 9.44 4.32
C TYR A 89 -10.15 10.76 4.62
N LYS A 90 -10.95 11.75 5.02
CA LYS A 90 -10.53 13.06 5.45
C LYS A 90 -11.01 13.30 6.87
N SER A 91 -10.21 13.98 7.71
CA SER A 91 -10.55 14.37 9.08
C SER A 91 -9.89 15.68 9.44
N GLU A 92 -10.55 16.49 10.27
CA GLU A 92 -9.95 17.69 10.86
C GLU A 92 -9.38 17.44 12.25
N ASP A 93 -9.76 16.35 12.91
CA ASP A 93 -9.47 16.08 14.33
C ASP A 93 -8.92 14.69 14.64
N LEU A 94 -8.74 13.81 13.63
CA LEU A 94 -8.33 12.39 13.75
C LEU A 94 -9.34 11.51 14.53
N VAL A 95 -10.54 12.01 14.76
CA VAL A 95 -11.63 11.30 15.46
C VAL A 95 -12.80 11.09 14.50
N HIS A 96 -13.21 12.15 13.81
CA HIS A 96 -14.30 12.13 12.86
C HIS A 96 -13.72 12.04 11.44
N PHE A 97 -13.94 10.90 10.79
CA PHE A 97 -13.44 10.63 9.45
C PHE A 97 -14.58 10.61 8.44
N GLU A 98 -14.45 11.42 7.40
CA GLU A 98 -15.39 11.50 6.30
C GLU A 98 -14.86 10.70 5.10
N PRO A 99 -15.61 9.70 4.57
CA PRO A 99 -15.21 8.96 3.40
C PRO A 99 -15.19 9.88 2.16
N GLN A 100 -14.13 9.82 1.40
CA GLN A 100 -13.95 10.58 0.15
C GLN A 100 -14.10 9.69 -1.10
N GLY A 101 -14.19 8.38 -0.91
CA GLY A 101 -14.25 7.42 -2.00
C GLY A 101 -12.88 6.95 -2.51
N PRO A 102 -12.87 6.18 -3.61
CA PRO A 102 -11.63 5.74 -4.24
C PRO A 102 -10.89 6.93 -4.87
N ILE A 103 -9.60 7.05 -4.57
CA ILE A 103 -8.74 8.12 -5.10
C ILE A 103 -7.69 7.61 -6.09
N LEU A 104 -7.28 6.35 -5.96
CA LEU A 104 -6.38 5.72 -6.91
C LEU A 104 -6.99 4.40 -7.37
N GLU A 105 -7.16 4.28 -8.67
CA GLU A 105 -7.77 3.13 -9.32
C GLU A 105 -6.75 2.41 -10.22
N PRO A 106 -6.87 1.10 -10.45
CA PRO A 106 -5.96 0.35 -11.31
C PRO A 106 -6.27 0.55 -12.82
N ASP A 107 -6.19 1.80 -13.31
CA ASP A 107 -6.67 2.25 -14.62
C ASP A 107 -5.56 2.45 -15.66
N THR A 108 -4.29 2.24 -15.29
CA THR A 108 -3.17 2.32 -16.21
C THR A 108 -2.56 0.95 -16.49
N LYS A 109 -1.77 0.84 -17.57
CA LYS A 109 -1.02 -0.39 -17.86
C LYS A 109 0.04 -0.73 -16.80
N TYR A 110 0.43 0.23 -15.96
CA TYR A 110 1.46 0.08 -14.94
C TYR A 110 0.90 -0.40 -13.59
N ASP A 111 -0.40 -0.25 -13.38
CA ASP A 111 -1.10 -0.65 -12.16
C ASP A 111 -2.34 -1.51 -12.44
N SER A 112 -2.45 -2.07 -13.64
CA SER A 112 -3.60 -2.84 -14.11
C SER A 112 -3.98 -4.06 -13.23
N HIS A 113 -3.08 -4.50 -12.37
CA HIS A 113 -3.29 -5.59 -11.41
C HIS A 113 -3.20 -5.10 -9.95
N GLY A 114 -3.39 -3.82 -9.73
CA GLY A 114 -3.57 -3.20 -8.41
C GLY A 114 -2.69 -1.99 -8.15
N VAL A 115 -3.28 -1.03 -7.45
CA VAL A 115 -2.59 0.08 -6.82
C VAL A 115 -2.12 -0.41 -5.45
N TYR A 116 -0.83 -0.72 -5.33
CA TYR A 116 -0.25 -1.24 -4.09
C TYR A 116 0.16 -0.11 -3.15
N SER A 117 0.66 -0.47 -1.98
CA SER A 117 0.96 0.48 -0.91
C SER A 117 1.96 1.57 -1.31
N GLY A 118 1.90 2.66 -0.56
CA GLY A 118 2.75 3.83 -0.74
C GLY A 118 2.44 4.94 0.27
N SER A 119 2.88 6.13 0.00
CA SER A 119 2.78 7.27 0.91
C SER A 119 2.34 8.56 0.23
N ALA A 120 1.82 9.50 1.02
CA ALA A 120 1.60 10.88 0.61
C ALA A 120 2.79 11.75 1.00
N PHE A 121 3.00 12.84 0.25
CA PHE A 121 4.01 13.85 0.55
C PHE A 121 3.64 15.20 -0.06
N GLU A 122 4.10 16.27 0.55
CA GLU A 122 3.96 17.62 0.02
C GLU A 122 5.19 18.01 -0.81
N TYR A 123 4.96 18.56 -1.98
CA TYR A 123 6.00 19.18 -2.79
C TYR A 123 5.49 20.47 -3.43
N GLN A 124 6.19 21.58 -3.20
CA GLN A 124 5.86 22.91 -3.72
C GLN A 124 4.39 23.35 -3.46
N GLY A 125 3.87 23.08 -2.27
CA GLY A 125 2.53 23.45 -1.87
C GLY A 125 1.41 22.57 -2.43
N HIS A 126 1.73 21.43 -3.04
CA HIS A 126 0.76 20.48 -3.57
C HIS A 126 0.93 19.10 -2.93
N LEU A 127 -0.17 18.37 -2.84
CA LEU A 127 -0.22 17.01 -2.31
C LEU A 127 0.02 15.99 -3.43
N TYR A 128 0.98 15.10 -3.18
CA TYR A 128 1.33 14.00 -4.07
C TYR A 128 1.25 12.66 -3.34
N TYR A 129 1.03 11.61 -4.11
CA TYR A 129 1.09 10.23 -3.67
C TYR A 129 2.14 9.50 -4.49
N MET A 130 3.04 8.76 -3.82
CA MET A 130 3.91 7.79 -4.48
C MET A 130 3.46 6.39 -4.07
N TYR A 131 3.21 5.53 -5.05
CA TYR A 131 2.66 4.21 -4.81
C TYR A 131 3.28 3.18 -5.76
N THR A 132 3.14 1.91 -5.41
CA THR A 132 3.58 0.83 -6.28
C THR A 132 2.46 0.44 -7.24
N GLY A 133 2.69 0.65 -8.52
CA GLY A 133 1.88 0.07 -9.60
C GLY A 133 2.26 -1.39 -9.80
N ASN A 134 1.29 -2.28 -9.60
CA ASN A 134 1.45 -3.71 -9.85
C ASN A 134 0.79 -4.09 -11.17
N HIS A 135 1.56 -4.69 -12.07
CA HIS A 135 1.01 -5.26 -13.29
C HIS A 135 1.62 -6.64 -13.57
N ARG A 136 0.96 -7.39 -14.43
CA ARG A 136 1.38 -8.74 -14.82
C ARG A 136 1.30 -8.92 -16.32
N ASP A 137 2.19 -9.74 -16.84
CA ASP A 137 2.13 -10.15 -18.24
C ASP A 137 1.15 -11.32 -18.46
N GLN A 138 1.05 -11.77 -19.72
CA GLN A 138 0.21 -12.91 -20.10
C GLN A 138 0.60 -14.24 -19.46
N HIS A 139 1.84 -14.34 -18.94
CA HIS A 139 2.35 -15.51 -18.21
C HIS A 139 2.24 -15.34 -16.70
N TRP A 140 1.59 -14.25 -16.26
CA TRP A 140 1.37 -13.91 -14.86
C TRP A 140 2.63 -13.50 -14.08
N HIS A 141 3.74 -13.17 -14.79
CA HIS A 141 4.90 -12.58 -14.14
C HIS A 141 4.56 -11.19 -13.62
N ARG A 142 5.01 -10.91 -12.40
CA ARG A 142 4.80 -9.61 -11.75
C ARG A 142 5.86 -8.61 -12.21
N PHE A 143 5.40 -7.39 -12.39
CA PHE A 143 6.22 -6.19 -12.54
C PHE A 143 5.77 -5.16 -11.53
N SER A 144 6.72 -4.55 -10.84
CA SER A 144 6.48 -3.48 -9.87
C SER A 144 7.16 -2.21 -10.34
N THR A 145 6.37 -1.15 -10.47
CA THR A 145 6.84 0.18 -10.85
C THR A 145 6.45 1.17 -9.76
N GLN A 146 7.19 2.28 -9.61
CA GLN A 146 6.75 3.31 -8.68
C GLN A 146 6.14 4.47 -9.46
N MET A 147 4.88 4.75 -9.13
CA MET A 147 4.06 5.77 -9.76
C MET A 147 3.93 6.99 -8.87
N ILE A 148 3.70 8.14 -9.47
CA ILE A 148 3.28 9.36 -8.74
C ILE A 148 1.91 9.79 -9.26
N ALA A 149 1.09 10.29 -8.34
CA ALA A 149 -0.14 10.98 -8.62
C ALA A 149 -0.20 12.29 -7.82
N ARG A 150 -0.89 13.28 -8.34
CA ARG A 150 -1.10 14.59 -7.71
C ARG A 150 -2.57 14.77 -7.38
N MET A 151 -2.87 15.28 -6.19
CA MET A 151 -4.18 15.83 -5.87
C MET A 151 -4.30 17.23 -6.46
N LYS A 152 -5.33 17.46 -7.26
CA LYS A 152 -5.67 18.78 -7.79
C LYS A 152 -6.46 19.60 -6.76
N ASP A 153 -6.61 20.88 -7.02
CA ASP A 153 -7.32 21.81 -6.14
C ASP A 153 -8.81 21.46 -5.99
N ASP A 154 -9.39 20.76 -6.96
CA ASP A 154 -10.76 20.24 -6.92
C ASP A 154 -10.90 18.88 -6.20
N GLY A 155 -9.81 18.36 -5.64
CA GLY A 155 -9.75 17.06 -4.96
C GLY A 155 -9.60 15.85 -5.89
N THR A 156 -9.66 16.02 -7.20
CA THR A 156 -9.42 14.93 -8.14
C THR A 156 -7.94 14.55 -8.20
N ILE A 157 -7.67 13.31 -8.61
CA ILE A 157 -6.31 12.78 -8.69
C ILE A 157 -5.86 12.71 -10.15
N GLU A 158 -4.65 13.18 -10.42
CA GLU A 158 -3.99 13.07 -11.72
C GLU A 158 -2.73 12.23 -11.61
N LYS A 159 -2.72 11.07 -12.26
CA LYS A 159 -1.55 10.19 -12.31
C LYS A 159 -0.52 10.71 -13.32
N PHE A 160 0.74 10.55 -12.99
CA PHE A 160 1.80 10.77 -13.96
C PHE A 160 1.71 9.72 -15.08
N PRO A 161 1.99 10.10 -16.33
CA PRO A 161 1.78 9.21 -17.48
C PRO A 161 2.76 8.03 -17.54
N LYS A 162 3.82 8.08 -16.74
CA LYS A 162 4.88 7.05 -16.67
C LYS A 162 5.36 6.88 -15.25
N PRO A 163 5.82 5.68 -14.87
CA PRO A 163 6.49 5.45 -13.61
C PRO A 163 7.72 6.34 -13.46
N VAL A 164 7.97 6.82 -12.26
CA VAL A 164 9.18 7.56 -11.90
C VAL A 164 10.34 6.61 -11.53
N ILE A 165 10.03 5.36 -11.12
CA ILE A 165 10.98 4.26 -11.01
C ILE A 165 10.39 3.08 -11.79
N GLN A 166 11.07 2.69 -12.87
CA GLN A 166 10.54 1.76 -13.88
C GLN A 166 10.57 0.30 -13.43
N ALA A 167 11.58 -0.07 -12.64
CA ALA A 167 11.80 -1.44 -12.18
C ALA A 167 12.75 -1.45 -10.99
N GLN A 168 12.87 -2.60 -10.35
CA GLN A 168 13.86 -2.84 -9.31
C GLN A 168 15.30 -2.80 -9.88
N PRO A 169 16.30 -2.45 -9.05
CA PRO A 169 17.70 -2.57 -9.43
C PRO A 169 18.12 -4.03 -9.65
N ALA A 170 19.24 -4.24 -10.32
CA ALA A 170 19.85 -5.56 -10.46
C ALA A 170 20.17 -6.17 -9.09
N GLY A 171 19.94 -7.48 -8.91
CA GLY A 171 20.11 -8.18 -7.64
C GLY A 171 18.85 -8.24 -6.77
N TYR A 172 17.71 -7.72 -7.27
CA TYR A 172 16.44 -7.73 -6.56
C TYR A 172 15.32 -8.31 -7.42
N THR A 173 14.36 -8.97 -6.76
CA THR A 173 13.17 -9.55 -7.39
C THR A 173 12.11 -8.47 -7.64
N SER A 174 10.99 -8.84 -8.27
CA SER A 174 9.82 -7.98 -8.44
C SER A 174 9.04 -7.71 -7.13
N HIS A 175 9.46 -8.26 -6.00
CA HIS A 175 9.05 -7.78 -4.68
C HIS A 175 9.84 -6.51 -4.33
N PHE A 176 9.42 -5.42 -4.95
CA PHE A 176 10.02 -4.08 -4.87
C PHE A 176 8.88 -3.08 -4.80
N LYS A 177 8.55 -2.58 -3.60
CA LYS A 177 7.28 -1.90 -3.35
C LYS A 177 7.24 -1.05 -2.09
N ASP A 178 6.07 -0.44 -1.86
CA ASP A 178 5.68 0.29 -0.65
C ASP A 178 6.55 1.53 -0.39
N PRO A 179 6.64 2.49 -1.35
CA PRO A 179 7.50 3.66 -1.21
C PRO A 179 7.01 4.59 -0.09
N LYS A 180 7.92 4.94 0.82
CA LYS A 180 7.74 6.04 1.77
C LYS A 180 8.61 7.21 1.35
N VAL A 181 7.97 8.32 0.97
CA VAL A 181 8.66 9.58 0.64
C VAL A 181 8.79 10.46 1.89
N PHE A 182 9.95 11.05 2.06
CA PHE A 182 10.25 11.99 3.15
C PHE A 182 11.28 13.03 2.70
N LYS A 183 11.39 14.13 3.45
CA LYS A 183 12.41 15.16 3.22
C LYS A 183 13.56 14.98 4.21
N LYS A 184 14.79 14.95 3.70
CA LYS A 184 16.01 14.94 4.52
C LYS A 184 17.05 15.84 3.90
N ASN A 185 17.66 16.72 4.70
CA ASN A 185 18.70 17.66 4.26
C ASN A 185 18.28 18.49 3.03
N GLY A 186 17.03 18.90 2.95
CA GLY A 186 16.49 19.69 1.83
C GLY A 186 16.22 18.94 0.53
N GLN A 187 16.39 17.62 0.54
CA GLN A 187 16.15 16.74 -0.60
C GLN A 187 14.99 15.77 -0.33
N LEU A 188 14.27 15.40 -1.36
CA LEU A 188 13.32 14.30 -1.28
C LEU A 188 14.06 12.98 -1.29
N CYS A 189 13.69 12.11 -0.37
CA CYS A 189 14.12 10.73 -0.30
C CYS A 189 12.93 9.79 -0.34
N ALA A 190 13.14 8.57 -0.81
CA ALA A 190 12.17 7.50 -0.73
C ALA A 190 12.85 6.21 -0.28
N ILE A 191 12.26 5.54 0.72
CA ILE A 191 12.64 4.17 1.05
C ILE A 191 11.59 3.21 0.51
N LEU A 192 12.05 2.07 0.02
CA LEU A 192 11.20 1.01 -0.54
C LEU A 192 11.58 -0.33 0.06
N GLY A 193 10.58 -1.16 0.30
CA GLY A 193 10.79 -2.55 0.60
C GLY A 193 11.23 -3.33 -0.63
N ALA A 194 12.19 -4.22 -0.46
CA ALA A 194 12.73 -5.05 -1.55
C ALA A 194 13.08 -6.45 -1.07
N GLN A 195 13.13 -7.38 -2.00
CA GLN A 195 13.64 -8.72 -1.81
C GLN A 195 14.83 -8.95 -2.74
N THR A 196 15.95 -9.42 -2.19
CA THR A 196 17.11 -9.82 -3.01
C THR A 196 16.78 -11.06 -3.84
N ASP A 197 17.58 -11.33 -4.90
CA ASP A 197 17.49 -12.57 -5.68
C ASP A 197 17.78 -13.84 -4.84
N THR A 198 18.37 -13.66 -3.66
CA THR A 198 18.61 -14.72 -2.67
C THR A 198 17.55 -14.78 -1.57
N GLU A 199 16.41 -14.10 -1.79
CA GLU A 199 15.22 -14.11 -0.93
C GLU A 199 15.46 -13.53 0.49
N PHE A 200 16.21 -12.42 0.60
CA PHE A 200 16.31 -11.65 1.83
C PHE A 200 15.63 -10.31 1.70
N GLY A 201 14.89 -9.90 2.75
CA GLY A 201 14.28 -8.58 2.85
C GLY A 201 15.31 -7.47 2.99
N ARG A 202 15.12 -6.36 2.28
CA ARG A 202 15.98 -5.18 2.30
C ARG A 202 15.17 -3.90 2.16
N LEU A 203 15.81 -2.77 2.49
CA LEU A 203 15.31 -1.43 2.23
C LEU A 203 16.23 -0.72 1.24
N LEU A 204 15.64 -0.18 0.20
CA LEU A 204 16.35 0.57 -0.83
C LEU A 204 16.06 2.06 -0.70
N LEU A 205 17.12 2.87 -0.78
CA LEU A 205 17.03 4.32 -0.71
C LEU A 205 17.13 4.92 -2.12
N TYR A 206 16.23 5.84 -2.38
CA TYR A 206 16.23 6.71 -3.56
C TYR A 206 16.22 8.17 -3.15
N SER A 207 16.71 9.04 -4.01
CA SER A 207 16.63 10.48 -3.83
C SER A 207 16.18 11.20 -5.09
N SER A 208 15.56 12.37 -4.94
CA SER A 208 15.12 13.22 -6.03
C SER A 208 15.16 14.70 -5.68
N LYS A 209 15.38 15.53 -6.69
CA LYS A 209 15.29 17.00 -6.59
C LYS A 209 14.00 17.56 -7.18
N ASP A 210 13.27 16.78 -7.97
CA ASP A 210 12.18 17.26 -8.83
C ASP A 210 10.97 16.32 -8.89
N ILE A 211 10.87 15.35 -8.00
CA ILE A 211 9.84 14.30 -7.94
C ILE A 211 9.72 13.37 -9.17
N VAL A 212 10.33 13.71 -10.28
CA VAL A 212 10.27 12.94 -11.54
C VAL A 212 11.48 12.03 -11.70
N ASN A 213 12.67 12.60 -11.42
CA ASN A 213 13.94 11.90 -11.61
C ASN A 213 14.44 11.37 -10.27
N TRP A 214 14.27 10.07 -10.06
CA TRP A 214 14.70 9.37 -8.84
C TRP A 214 15.98 8.60 -9.09
N HIS A 215 16.97 8.80 -8.22
CA HIS A 215 18.28 8.16 -8.28
C HIS A 215 18.39 7.11 -7.19
N PHE A 216 18.82 5.92 -7.55
CA PHE A 216 19.11 4.85 -6.61
C PHE A 216 20.40 5.16 -5.84
N GLU A 217 20.29 5.33 -4.53
CA GLU A 217 21.40 5.64 -3.63
C GLU A 217 22.04 4.38 -3.04
N GLY A 218 21.33 3.27 -3.05
CA GLY A 218 21.81 2.00 -2.54
C GLY A 218 20.89 1.36 -1.52
N GLU A 219 21.37 0.28 -0.94
CA GLU A 219 20.72 -0.45 0.15
C GLU A 219 21.00 0.24 1.49
N ILE A 220 19.97 0.39 2.32
CA ILE A 220 20.14 0.87 3.70
C ILE A 220 20.82 -0.23 4.50
N LYS A 221 22.01 0.06 4.98
CA LYS A 221 22.81 -0.88 5.79
C LYS A 221 22.23 -0.97 7.20
N THR A 222 21.90 -2.16 7.62
CA THR A 222 21.42 -2.48 8.96
C THR A 222 22.21 -3.63 9.56
N GLN A 223 21.98 -3.90 10.85
CA GLN A 223 22.53 -5.10 11.50
C GLN A 223 21.73 -6.36 11.21
N LEU A 224 20.55 -6.22 10.59
CA LEU A 224 19.62 -7.31 10.26
C LEU A 224 19.97 -7.88 8.87
N THR A 225 20.82 -8.90 8.81
CA THR A 225 21.30 -9.45 7.53
C THR A 225 20.40 -10.54 6.97
N GLU A 226 19.80 -11.38 7.82
CA GLU A 226 18.96 -12.53 7.45
C GLU A 226 17.65 -12.48 8.27
N PHE A 227 16.92 -11.38 8.13
CA PHE A 227 15.73 -11.11 8.94
C PHE A 227 14.47 -11.14 8.07
N GLY A 228 14.06 -12.35 7.67
CA GLY A 228 12.93 -12.57 6.79
C GLY A 228 13.25 -12.40 5.30
N TYR A 229 12.32 -12.87 4.48
CA TYR A 229 12.50 -12.89 3.02
C TYR A 229 12.02 -11.62 2.32
N MET A 230 11.23 -10.78 2.98
CA MET A 230 10.72 -9.50 2.46
C MET A 230 10.50 -8.52 3.59
N TRP A 231 10.83 -7.26 3.36
CA TRP A 231 10.50 -6.15 4.26
C TRP A 231 9.49 -5.25 3.58
N GLU A 232 8.28 -5.21 4.12
CA GLU A 232 7.15 -4.48 3.55
C GLU A 232 6.86 -3.19 4.30
N CYS A 233 6.13 -2.28 3.64
CA CYS A 233 5.57 -1.07 4.21
C CYS A 233 6.56 -0.27 5.08
N PRO A 234 7.77 0.04 4.58
CA PRO A 234 8.69 0.84 5.37
C PRO A 234 8.13 2.23 5.62
N ASP A 235 8.33 2.73 6.83
CA ASP A 235 8.09 4.12 7.18
C ASP A 235 9.35 4.73 7.80
N TYR A 236 9.54 6.02 7.61
CA TYR A 236 10.68 6.76 8.14
C TYR A 236 10.22 8.04 8.82
N PHE A 237 10.77 8.27 9.99
CA PHE A 237 10.65 9.55 10.70
C PHE A 237 11.88 9.81 11.57
N GLU A 238 12.08 11.06 11.93
CA GLU A 238 13.10 11.48 12.88
C GLU A 238 12.44 11.84 14.22
N ILE A 239 12.97 11.30 15.31
CA ILE A 239 12.53 11.63 16.66
C ILE A 239 13.77 11.82 17.56
N ASP A 240 13.85 12.95 18.27
CA ASP A 240 14.96 13.29 19.17
C ASP A 240 16.36 13.13 18.50
N ARG A 241 16.46 13.49 17.24
CA ARG A 241 17.67 13.36 16.39
C ARG A 241 18.10 11.90 16.11
N HIS A 242 17.19 10.97 16.27
CA HIS A 242 17.36 9.58 15.85
C HIS A 242 16.54 9.31 14.60
N ASP A 243 17.16 8.70 13.62
CA ASP A 243 16.48 8.16 12.46
C ASP A 243 15.80 6.86 12.87
N VAL A 244 14.49 6.77 12.66
CA VAL A 244 13.69 5.58 12.96
C VAL A 244 13.06 5.05 11.69
N ILE A 245 13.20 3.76 11.46
CA ILE A 245 12.54 3.06 10.36
C ILE A 245 11.59 2.02 10.96
N LEU A 246 10.30 2.13 10.62
CA LEU A 246 9.32 1.06 10.82
C LEU A 246 9.31 0.16 9.58
N PHE A 247 9.06 -1.12 9.76
CA PHE A 247 8.92 -2.07 8.65
C PHE A 247 8.19 -3.33 9.09
N CYS A 248 7.65 -4.07 8.12
CA CYS A 248 6.92 -5.30 8.33
C CYS A 248 7.68 -6.48 7.68
N PRO A 249 8.58 -7.15 8.41
CA PRO A 249 9.33 -8.29 7.87
C PRO A 249 8.44 -9.53 7.78
N GLN A 250 8.58 -10.26 6.68
CA GLN A 250 7.91 -11.53 6.44
C GLN A 250 8.89 -12.71 6.51
N GLY A 251 8.40 -13.86 6.98
CA GLY A 251 9.14 -15.12 6.98
C GLY A 251 10.19 -15.23 8.07
N ILE A 252 10.08 -14.46 9.14
CA ILE A 252 10.92 -14.63 10.32
C ILE A 252 10.51 -15.93 11.01
N GLN A 253 11.51 -16.76 11.36
CA GLN A 253 11.26 -17.97 12.11
C GLN A 253 10.96 -17.64 13.59
N ALA A 254 9.98 -18.34 14.15
CA ALA A 254 9.67 -18.21 15.59
C ALA A 254 10.88 -18.62 16.44
N GLU A 255 11.23 -17.77 17.40
CA GLU A 255 12.30 -18.02 18.36
C GLU A 255 11.74 -17.90 19.79
N ASN A 256 11.59 -19.01 20.48
CA ASN A 256 10.98 -19.07 21.83
C ASN A 256 9.63 -18.34 21.85
N GLU A 257 9.52 -17.24 22.59
CA GLU A 257 8.31 -16.41 22.69
C GLU A 257 8.25 -15.28 21.64
N ARG A 258 9.29 -15.12 20.81
CA ARG A 258 9.38 -14.07 19.79
C ARG A 258 8.92 -14.59 18.43
N TYR A 259 8.42 -13.68 17.62
CA TYR A 259 8.09 -13.91 16.19
C TYR A 259 7.12 -15.06 15.92
N ARG A 260 6.16 -15.29 16.84
CA ARG A 260 5.16 -16.35 16.71
C ARG A 260 4.00 -16.02 15.77
N ASN A 261 3.84 -14.74 15.42
CA ASN A 261 2.85 -14.34 14.44
C ASN A 261 3.34 -14.62 13.00
N ILE A 262 2.41 -14.84 12.08
CA ILE A 262 2.73 -15.01 10.65
C ILE A 262 3.32 -13.70 10.09
N TYR A 263 2.75 -12.56 10.47
CA TYR A 263 3.19 -11.23 10.09
C TYR A 263 3.73 -10.48 11.31
N GLN A 264 4.78 -9.74 11.08
CA GLN A 264 5.48 -8.98 12.11
C GLN A 264 5.47 -7.50 11.75
N SER A 265 5.60 -6.64 12.75
CA SER A 265 5.89 -5.23 12.61
C SER A 265 6.92 -4.84 13.64
N GLY A 266 7.88 -4.03 13.26
CA GLY A 266 8.96 -3.61 14.14
C GLY A 266 9.60 -2.30 13.68
N TYR A 267 10.59 -1.86 14.43
CA TYR A 267 11.38 -0.66 14.11
C TYR A 267 12.86 -0.89 14.39
N MET A 268 13.68 -0.10 13.75
CA MET A 268 15.12 -0.04 13.97
C MET A 268 15.60 1.41 14.02
#